data_a559786747652340424d29261987606e
#
_entry.id   a559786747652340424d29261987606e
#
_cell.length_a   1.000
_cell.length_b   1.000
_cell.length_c   1.000
_cell.angle_alpha   90.00
_cell.angle_beta   90.00
_cell.angle_gamma   90.00
#
_symmetry.space_group_name_H-M   'P 1'
#
loop_
_entity.id
_entity.type
_entity.pdbx_description
1 polymer ?
#
loop_
_entity_poly.entity_id
_entity_poly.type
_entity_poly.pdbx_seq_one_letter_code
_entity_poly.pdbx_strand_id
1 'polypeptide(L)'
;ILKEYYKDSELTEARMKMTKIPKGAELVENPVSKAPGFKMENVFVMAGIPKIMQGMLEGAKMHLSGGEPMISETVDVFLPESFIAEDLSNLQDKFNDVEIGSYPFVKDGKYGTSLVMRSSDKQKLSNCKSQMELMISKLV
;
A
#
# COMPACT_ATOMS: atom_id res chain seq x y z
N ILE A 1 8.39 -30.08 -2.17
CA ILE A 1 7.48 -29.25 -1.35
C ILE A 1 6.04 -29.67 -1.60
N LEU A 2 5.44 -29.45 -2.82
CA LEU A 2 4.03 -29.77 -3.06
C LEU A 2 3.71 -31.27 -2.96
N LYS A 3 4.59 -32.16 -3.41
CA LYS A 3 4.44 -33.63 -3.25
C LYS A 3 4.46 -34.08 -1.79
N GLU A 4 5.21 -33.39 -0.93
CA GLU A 4 5.26 -33.67 0.51
C GLU A 4 4.02 -33.15 1.23
N TYR A 5 3.47 -32.04 0.76
CA TYR A 5 2.30 -31.40 1.36
C TYR A 5 0.99 -32.06 0.94
N TYR A 6 0.84 -32.36 -0.35
CA TYR A 6 -0.32 -33.06 -0.89
C TYR A 6 -0.04 -34.56 -1.02
N LYS A 7 -0.98 -35.39 -0.59
CA LYS A 7 -0.95 -36.82 -0.90
C LYS A 7 -1.05 -37.01 -2.42
N ASP A 8 -0.47 -38.06 -2.94
CA ASP A 8 -0.42 -38.32 -4.41
C ASP A 8 -1.78 -38.22 -5.12
N SER A 9 -2.86 -38.63 -4.45
CA SER A 9 -4.24 -38.54 -4.96
C SER A 9 -4.78 -37.11 -5.05
N GLU A 10 -4.15 -36.14 -4.37
CA GLU A 10 -4.59 -34.74 -4.34
C GLU A 10 -3.77 -33.84 -5.27
N LEU A 11 -2.69 -34.37 -5.84
CA LEU A 11 -1.82 -33.61 -6.72
C LEU A 11 -2.34 -33.62 -8.16
N THR A 12 -3.38 -32.84 -8.40
CA THR A 12 -4.01 -32.72 -9.72
C THR A 12 -3.12 -31.98 -10.72
N GLU A 13 -3.39 -32.12 -12.02
CA GLU A 13 -2.69 -31.38 -13.08
C GLU A 13 -2.80 -29.86 -12.90
N ALA A 14 -3.94 -29.37 -12.43
CA ALA A 14 -4.13 -27.95 -12.10
C ALA A 14 -3.19 -27.47 -10.97
N ARG A 15 -3.01 -28.30 -9.93
CA ARG A 15 -2.07 -28.01 -8.83
C ARG A 15 -0.61 -28.07 -9.30
N MET A 16 -0.30 -28.96 -10.23
CA MET A 16 1.04 -29.04 -10.84
C MET A 16 1.40 -27.80 -11.66
N LYS A 17 0.43 -27.05 -12.18
CA LYS A 17 0.72 -25.76 -12.85
C LYS A 17 1.33 -24.73 -11.91
N MET A 18 1.05 -24.79 -10.60
CA MET A 18 1.66 -23.90 -9.59
C MET A 18 3.17 -24.14 -9.39
N THR A 19 3.71 -25.24 -9.91
CA THR A 19 5.16 -25.53 -9.87
C THR A 19 5.94 -24.81 -10.97
N LYS A 20 5.23 -24.26 -11.97
CA LYS A 20 5.87 -23.55 -13.09
C LYS A 20 6.14 -22.12 -12.69
N ILE A 21 7.41 -21.80 -12.54
CA ILE A 21 7.91 -20.45 -12.25
C ILE A 21 8.88 -19.99 -13.33
N PRO A 22 9.12 -18.71 -13.51
CA PRO A 22 10.12 -18.20 -14.45
C PRO A 22 11.51 -18.76 -14.16
N LYS A 23 12.31 -18.95 -15.22
CA LYS A 23 13.70 -19.38 -15.06
C LYS A 23 14.50 -18.30 -14.33
N GLY A 24 15.22 -18.70 -13.29
CA GLY A 24 16.00 -17.78 -12.45
C GLY A 24 15.22 -17.15 -11.31
N ALA A 25 13.93 -17.46 -11.15
CA ALA A 25 13.17 -17.02 -9.99
C ALA A 25 13.56 -17.81 -8.72
N GLU A 26 13.54 -17.13 -7.59
CA GLU A 26 13.75 -17.70 -6.25
C GLU A 26 12.39 -18.00 -5.61
N LEU A 27 12.31 -19.05 -4.79
CA LEU A 27 11.06 -19.38 -4.09
C LEU A 27 10.83 -18.45 -2.90
N VAL A 28 9.59 -17.99 -2.76
CA VAL A 28 9.11 -17.27 -1.57
C VAL A 28 8.27 -18.24 -0.74
N GLU A 29 8.67 -18.44 0.50
CA GLU A 29 8.03 -19.39 1.39
C GLU A 29 6.57 -19.00 1.68
N ASN A 30 5.70 -20.04 1.72
CA ASN A 30 4.33 -19.90 2.14
C ASN A 30 4.11 -20.74 3.40
N PRO A 31 4.11 -20.13 4.57
CA PRO A 31 3.98 -20.87 5.84
C PRO A 31 2.57 -21.44 6.05
N VAL A 32 1.56 -20.91 5.34
CA VAL A 32 0.15 -21.26 5.57
C VAL A 32 -0.28 -22.49 4.74
N SER A 33 -0.07 -22.45 3.41
CA SER A 33 -0.55 -23.53 2.51
C SER A 33 0.57 -24.27 1.80
N LYS A 34 1.83 -24.00 2.16
CA LYS A 34 3.04 -24.65 1.62
C LYS A 34 3.28 -24.50 0.10
N ALA A 35 2.30 -24.03 -0.67
CA ALA A 35 2.47 -23.72 -2.07
C ALA A 35 3.28 -22.40 -2.19
N PRO A 36 4.57 -22.44 -2.57
CA PRO A 36 5.42 -21.26 -2.53
C PRO A 36 5.01 -20.25 -3.61
N GLY A 37 5.29 -18.98 -3.34
CA GLY A 37 5.39 -17.96 -4.36
C GLY A 37 6.77 -17.93 -4.98
N PHE A 38 7.06 -16.87 -5.72
CA PHE A 38 8.41 -16.66 -6.24
C PHE A 38 8.78 -15.18 -6.26
N LYS A 39 10.08 -14.93 -6.23
CA LYS A 39 10.69 -13.62 -6.43
C LYS A 39 11.53 -13.67 -7.69
N MET A 40 11.45 -12.62 -8.50
CA MET A 40 12.34 -12.40 -9.63
C MET A 40 12.73 -10.93 -9.66
N GLU A 41 14.01 -10.65 -9.47
CA GLU A 41 14.53 -9.29 -9.30
C GLU A 41 13.81 -8.55 -8.15
N ASN A 42 13.06 -7.49 -8.46
CA ASN A 42 12.28 -6.69 -7.51
C ASN A 42 10.79 -7.04 -7.49
N VAL A 43 10.38 -8.10 -8.20
CA VAL A 43 8.99 -8.54 -8.29
C VAL A 43 8.77 -9.75 -7.39
N PHE A 44 7.77 -9.67 -6.50
CA PHE A 44 7.33 -10.76 -5.65
C PHE A 44 5.93 -11.21 -6.08
N VAL A 45 5.78 -12.49 -6.34
CA VAL A 45 4.49 -13.10 -6.67
C VAL A 45 4.05 -13.99 -5.52
N MET A 46 2.91 -13.68 -4.94
CA MET A 46 2.36 -14.34 -3.77
C MET A 46 0.93 -14.83 -4.04
N ALA A 47 0.39 -15.69 -3.17
CA ALA A 47 -0.98 -16.16 -3.26
C ALA A 47 -1.99 -15.01 -3.08
N GLY A 48 -3.09 -15.02 -3.85
CA GLY A 48 -4.11 -13.97 -3.80
C GLY A 48 -5.07 -14.05 -2.60
N ILE A 49 -4.99 -15.09 -1.77
CA ILE A 49 -5.82 -15.20 -0.55
C ILE A 49 -5.21 -14.32 0.54
N PRO A 50 -5.95 -13.32 1.10
CA PRO A 50 -5.37 -12.30 1.99
C PRO A 50 -4.57 -12.86 3.17
N LYS A 51 -5.10 -13.85 3.88
CA LYS A 51 -4.42 -14.48 5.02
C LYS A 51 -3.11 -15.17 4.62
N ILE A 52 -3.08 -15.79 3.45
CA ILE A 52 -1.89 -16.48 2.93
C ILE A 52 -0.87 -15.43 2.49
N MET A 53 -1.31 -14.42 1.73
CA MET A 53 -0.46 -13.32 1.26
C MET A 53 0.21 -12.60 2.42
N GLN A 54 -0.52 -12.29 3.49
CA GLN A 54 0.04 -11.67 4.70
C GLN A 54 1.14 -12.53 5.33
N GLY A 55 0.91 -13.85 5.47
CA GLY A 55 1.93 -14.76 6.00
C GLY A 55 3.17 -14.85 5.10
N MET A 56 3.00 -14.83 3.78
CA MET A 56 4.10 -14.81 2.82
C MET A 56 4.86 -13.49 2.84
N LEU A 57 4.18 -12.36 3.01
CA LEU A 57 4.79 -11.03 3.08
C LEU A 57 5.73 -10.91 4.28
N GLU A 58 5.37 -11.51 5.43
CA GLU A 58 6.25 -11.51 6.60
C GLU A 58 7.61 -12.19 6.28
N GLY A 59 7.58 -13.32 5.58
CA GLY A 59 8.80 -13.99 5.10
C GLY A 59 9.56 -13.19 4.03
N ALA A 60 8.83 -12.53 3.14
CA ALA A 60 9.41 -11.73 2.06
C ALA A 60 10.11 -10.45 2.57
N LYS A 61 9.76 -9.93 3.74
CA LYS A 61 10.40 -8.74 4.34
C LYS A 61 11.92 -8.83 4.41
N MET A 62 12.47 -10.03 4.64
CA MET A 62 13.92 -10.26 4.69
C MET A 62 14.63 -10.00 3.34
N HIS A 63 13.87 -10.03 2.25
CA HIS A 63 14.38 -9.82 0.89
C HIS A 63 14.10 -8.40 0.37
N LEU A 64 13.43 -7.57 1.17
CA LEU A 64 13.14 -6.18 0.79
C LEU A 64 14.27 -5.29 1.31
N SER A 65 14.86 -4.52 0.42
CA SER A 65 15.70 -3.40 0.83
C SER A 65 14.78 -2.24 1.25
N GLY A 66 14.91 -1.77 2.47
CA GLY A 66 14.17 -0.63 2.96
C GLY A 66 14.54 0.66 2.22
N GLY A 67 13.56 1.48 1.90
CA GLY A 67 13.73 2.88 1.56
C GLY A 67 13.67 3.77 2.81
N GLU A 68 13.75 5.08 2.62
CA GLU A 68 13.47 6.03 3.71
C GLU A 68 12.00 5.88 4.15
N PRO A 69 11.75 5.80 5.47
CA PRO A 69 10.37 5.68 5.97
C PRO A 69 9.53 6.89 5.56
N MET A 70 8.42 6.63 4.88
CA MET A 70 7.43 7.66 4.58
C MET A 70 6.56 7.91 5.81
N ILE A 71 6.49 9.17 6.23
CA ILE A 71 5.61 9.63 7.30
C ILE A 71 4.33 10.13 6.66
N SER A 72 3.19 9.86 7.28
CA SER A 72 1.88 10.29 6.81
C SER A 72 1.17 11.09 7.89
N GLU A 73 0.56 12.21 7.50
CA GLU A 73 -0.34 13.02 8.31
C GLU A 73 -1.67 13.15 7.58
N THR A 74 -2.77 13.16 8.34
CA THR A 74 -4.11 13.25 7.77
C THR A 74 -4.90 14.37 8.44
N VAL A 75 -5.65 15.12 7.64
CA VAL A 75 -6.61 16.13 8.10
C VAL A 75 -7.95 15.84 7.44
N ASP A 76 -8.99 15.62 8.24
CA ASP A 76 -10.34 15.41 7.75
C ASP A 76 -11.09 16.74 7.70
N VAL A 77 -11.80 16.98 6.59
CA VAL A 77 -12.65 18.16 6.43
C VAL A 77 -14.03 17.72 5.92
N PHE A 78 -15.10 18.28 6.49
CA PHE A 78 -16.48 17.99 6.06
C PHE A 78 -16.89 18.91 4.89
N LEU A 79 -16.09 18.90 3.84
CA LEU A 79 -16.34 19.56 2.56
C LEU A 79 -16.19 18.55 1.42
N PRO A 80 -17.00 18.65 0.37
CA PRO A 80 -16.78 17.90 -0.86
C PRO A 80 -15.45 18.26 -1.52
N GLU A 81 -14.78 17.29 -2.11
CA GLU A 81 -13.49 17.46 -2.77
C GLU A 81 -13.48 18.59 -3.81
N SER A 82 -14.58 18.76 -4.55
CA SER A 82 -14.72 19.81 -5.57
C SER A 82 -14.59 21.25 -5.02
N PHE A 83 -14.85 21.44 -3.72
CA PHE A 83 -14.72 22.76 -3.07
C PHE A 83 -13.30 23.12 -2.70
N ILE A 84 -12.43 22.13 -2.58
CA ILE A 84 -11.05 22.29 -2.09
C ILE A 84 -10.00 21.96 -3.15
N ALA A 85 -10.42 21.48 -4.33
CA ALA A 85 -9.50 20.95 -5.34
C ALA A 85 -8.50 21.99 -5.86
N GLU A 86 -8.93 23.23 -6.09
CA GLU A 86 -8.05 24.32 -6.55
C GLU A 86 -7.03 24.70 -5.49
N ASP A 87 -7.48 24.85 -4.24
CA ASP A 87 -6.60 25.19 -3.12
C ASP A 87 -5.60 24.07 -2.83
N LEU A 88 -6.02 22.79 -2.96
CA LEU A 88 -5.13 21.64 -2.85
C LEU A 88 -4.08 21.62 -3.95
N SER A 89 -4.45 21.92 -5.18
CA SER A 89 -3.51 22.01 -6.30
C SER A 89 -2.47 23.09 -6.04
N ASN A 90 -2.91 24.27 -5.60
CA ASN A 90 -2.02 25.37 -5.24
C ASN A 90 -1.09 25.03 -4.06
N LEU A 91 -1.57 24.25 -3.11
CA LEU A 91 -0.76 23.77 -2.00
C LEU A 91 0.25 22.72 -2.44
N GLN A 92 -0.14 21.77 -3.29
CA GLN A 92 0.78 20.78 -3.88
C GLN A 92 1.91 21.44 -4.65
N ASP A 93 1.63 22.49 -5.42
CA ASP A 93 2.65 23.24 -6.17
C ASP A 93 3.69 23.93 -5.27
N LYS A 94 3.30 24.29 -4.04
CA LYS A 94 4.21 24.87 -3.04
C LYS A 94 5.05 23.84 -2.31
N PHE A 95 4.56 22.60 -2.21
CA PHE A 95 5.19 21.52 -1.45
C PHE A 95 5.50 20.31 -2.34
N ASN A 96 6.39 20.49 -3.32
CA ASN A 96 6.75 19.43 -4.28
C ASN A 96 7.38 18.18 -3.65
N ASP A 97 7.92 18.28 -2.42
CA ASP A 97 8.52 17.18 -1.66
C ASP A 97 7.52 16.50 -0.69
N VAL A 98 6.25 16.88 -0.73
CA VAL A 98 5.17 16.30 0.04
C VAL A 98 4.07 15.85 -0.93
N GLU A 99 3.76 14.56 -0.92
CA GLU A 99 2.62 14.05 -1.68
C GLU A 99 1.32 14.38 -0.96
N ILE A 100 0.38 15.03 -1.64
CA ILE A 100 -0.94 15.35 -1.11
C ILE A 100 -1.98 14.54 -1.87
N GLY A 101 -2.76 13.72 -1.16
CA GLY A 101 -3.89 12.96 -1.72
C GLY A 101 -5.20 13.34 -1.03
N SER A 102 -6.30 13.35 -1.79
CA SER A 102 -7.65 13.57 -1.30
C SER A 102 -8.49 12.30 -1.44
N TYR A 103 -9.21 11.95 -0.38
CA TYR A 103 -10.01 10.73 -0.30
C TYR A 103 -11.41 11.08 0.23
N PRO A 104 -12.43 11.14 -0.65
CA PRO A 104 -13.80 11.40 -0.23
C PRO A 104 -14.32 10.32 0.74
N PHE A 105 -15.06 10.74 1.76
CA PHE A 105 -15.73 9.83 2.69
C PHE A 105 -17.16 10.30 3.00
N VAL A 106 -17.95 9.38 3.55
CA VAL A 106 -19.24 9.69 4.15
C VAL A 106 -19.23 9.17 5.59
N LYS A 107 -19.48 10.06 6.55
CA LYS A 107 -19.55 9.73 7.97
C LYS A 107 -20.80 10.38 8.57
N ASP A 108 -21.64 9.57 9.20
CA ASP A 108 -22.90 10.01 9.82
C ASP A 108 -23.81 10.81 8.86
N GLY A 109 -23.86 10.37 7.58
CA GLY A 109 -24.64 11.02 6.53
C GLY A 109 -24.07 12.34 6.00
N LYS A 110 -22.88 12.75 6.45
CA LYS A 110 -22.17 13.95 5.99
C LYS A 110 -21.03 13.56 5.05
N TYR A 111 -20.94 14.29 3.95
CA TYR A 111 -19.82 14.18 3.02
C TYR A 111 -18.60 14.90 3.57
N GLY A 112 -17.45 14.33 3.38
CA GLY A 112 -16.17 14.92 3.76
C GLY A 112 -15.04 14.41 2.87
N THR A 113 -13.86 14.96 3.08
CA THR A 113 -12.64 14.57 2.37
C THR A 113 -11.49 14.43 3.37
N SER A 114 -10.82 13.28 3.38
CA SER A 114 -9.58 13.04 4.11
C SER A 114 -8.41 13.50 3.26
N LEU A 115 -7.65 14.47 3.76
CA LEU A 115 -6.49 15.04 3.10
C LEU A 115 -5.24 14.39 3.71
N VAL A 116 -4.59 13.55 2.93
CA VAL A 116 -3.43 12.75 3.35
C VAL A 116 -2.16 13.35 2.76
N MET A 117 -1.25 13.74 3.61
CA MET A 117 0.07 14.26 3.24
C MET A 117 1.13 13.21 3.57
N ARG A 118 2.10 13.00 2.68
CA ARG A 118 3.19 12.03 2.85
C ARG A 118 4.53 12.65 2.47
N SER A 119 5.54 12.42 3.31
CA SER A 119 6.93 12.81 3.03
C SER A 119 7.89 11.98 3.88
N SER A 120 9.12 11.79 3.44
CA SER A 120 10.21 11.30 4.29
C SER A 120 10.75 12.40 5.22
N ASP A 121 10.54 13.67 4.89
CA ASP A 121 10.98 14.83 5.67
C ASP A 121 9.87 15.29 6.63
N LYS A 122 10.09 15.04 7.92
CA LYS A 122 9.14 15.40 8.99
C LYS A 122 8.89 16.91 9.08
N GLN A 123 9.91 17.75 8.83
CA GLN A 123 9.76 19.20 8.93
C GLN A 123 8.91 19.76 7.79
N LYS A 124 9.16 19.27 6.54
CA LYS A 124 8.37 19.64 5.38
C LYS A 124 6.93 19.19 5.53
N LEU A 125 6.72 17.97 6.04
CA LEU A 125 5.39 17.42 6.31
C LEU A 125 4.63 18.28 7.34
N SER A 126 5.27 18.65 8.44
CA SER A 126 4.68 19.51 9.48
C SER A 126 4.31 20.90 8.94
N ASN A 127 5.19 21.51 8.12
CA ASN A 127 4.93 22.80 7.50
C ASN A 127 3.74 22.71 6.52
N CYS A 128 3.69 21.65 5.70
CA CYS A 128 2.59 21.42 4.79
C CYS A 128 1.27 21.26 5.54
N LYS A 129 1.25 20.47 6.62
CA LYS A 129 0.07 20.29 7.46
C LYS A 129 -0.44 21.62 8.03
N SER A 130 0.45 22.45 8.57
CA SER A 130 0.07 23.76 9.11
C SER A 130 -0.55 24.68 8.04
N GLN A 131 -0.03 24.64 6.82
CA GLN A 131 -0.60 25.40 5.69
C GLN A 131 -1.93 24.81 5.22
N MET A 132 -2.08 23.47 5.24
CA MET A 132 -3.34 22.77 4.97
C MET A 132 -4.42 23.20 5.96
N GLU A 133 -4.13 23.15 7.27
CA GLU A 133 -5.06 23.58 8.33
C GLU A 133 -5.46 25.03 8.19
N LEU A 134 -4.50 25.91 7.86
CA LEU A 134 -4.77 27.33 7.59
C LEU A 134 -5.67 27.54 6.35
N MET A 135 -5.44 26.75 5.28
CA MET A 135 -6.27 26.77 4.09
C MET A 135 -7.70 26.37 4.42
N ILE A 136 -7.89 25.24 5.12
CA ILE A 136 -9.20 24.74 5.53
C ILE A 136 -9.93 25.77 6.41
N SER A 137 -9.25 26.40 7.38
CA SER A 137 -9.85 27.39 8.28
C SER A 137 -10.43 28.62 7.59
N LYS A 138 -10.08 28.86 6.33
CA LYS A 138 -10.63 29.95 5.51
C LYS A 138 -11.86 29.53 4.71
N LEU A 139 -12.09 28.20 4.59
CA LEU A 139 -13.18 27.61 3.81
C LEU A 139 -14.36 27.19 4.69
N VAL A 140 -14.17 27.06 5.98
CA VAL A 140 -15.16 26.70 7.01
C VAL A 140 -15.38 27.87 7.94
#